data_b9753ff030a1ee1769dc14f05869790e
#
_entry.id   b9753ff030a1ee1769dc14f05869790e
#
_cell.length_a   1.000
_cell.length_b   1.000
_cell.length_c   1.000
_cell.angle_alpha   90.00
_cell.angle_beta   90.00
_cell.angle_gamma   90.00
#
_symmetry.space_group_name_H-M   'P 1'
#
loop_
_entity.id
_entity.type
_entity.pdbx_description
1 polymer ?
#
loop_
_entity_poly.entity_id
_entity_poly.type
_entity_poly.pdbx_seq_one_letter_code
_entity_poly.pdbx_strand_id
1 'polypeptide(L)'
;MRNVGTTVRGIRTPIIKENDDLANIVVNSLMAAKESEGFEFKDKDIVAITEAVVGISEGNYVTVDDIASDVQNKFPSRNIGVVYPILSRNRFSMILKGIARGMDKITMLLSFPADEVGNNILDEETLDNSKYNLSSVISEKEYKEIFGTFVHPFTGINMVDFYRDLIKSENCEVEFVFANNPKEILNYTNDVLSCDIHTRYRTKKMLTEAGARTVYGLYEIMSEPVNGSGFNPNYGLLGSNKSTEERVKLFPKTGDKLVLDIQNKLKELTGKTIEVMVYGDGAFKDPVGHIWELADPVVSPAYTSGLEGTPNEIKLKYISDNKFANLKGDELKEAIKEEIKKKDSDLKGNMLSQGTTPRRLTDLIGSLCDLTSGSGDKGTPVVFIQGYFDNLSDD
;
A
#
# COMPACT_ATOMS: atom_id res chain seq x y z
N MET A 1 37.20 -8.76 -7.70
CA MET A 1 35.84 -8.58 -8.30
C MET A 1 34.82 -9.19 -7.35
N ARG A 2 33.84 -8.40 -6.91
CA ARG A 2 32.74 -8.86 -6.08
C ARG A 2 31.72 -9.63 -6.93
N ASN A 3 31.43 -10.89 -6.57
CA ASN A 3 30.48 -11.72 -7.30
C ASN A 3 29.03 -11.56 -6.81
N VAL A 4 28.83 -10.88 -5.65
CA VAL A 4 27.51 -10.60 -5.07
C VAL A 4 27.27 -9.11 -5.14
N GLY A 5 26.31 -8.68 -5.93
CA GLY A 5 25.92 -7.26 -6.07
C GLY A 5 25.14 -6.78 -4.87
N THR A 6 23.96 -7.34 -4.67
CA THR A 6 23.04 -6.94 -3.58
C THR A 6 22.83 -8.06 -2.59
N THR A 7 22.86 -7.75 -1.29
CA THR A 7 22.54 -8.67 -0.21
C THR A 7 21.40 -8.11 0.61
N VAL A 8 20.39 -8.93 0.88
CA VAL A 8 19.20 -8.56 1.66
C VAL A 8 19.09 -9.45 2.89
N ARG A 9 18.90 -8.85 4.06
CA ARG A 9 18.79 -9.55 5.34
C ARG A 9 17.54 -9.12 6.09
N GLY A 10 16.71 -10.07 6.49
CA GLY A 10 15.66 -9.84 7.49
C GLY A 10 16.28 -9.78 8.88
N ILE A 11 16.09 -8.69 9.59
CA ILE A 11 16.66 -8.46 10.93
C ILE A 11 15.61 -8.76 11.98
N ARG A 12 15.90 -9.67 12.87
CA ARG A 12 15.06 -9.98 14.03
C ARG A 12 15.11 -8.87 15.05
N THR A 13 13.96 -8.54 15.62
CA THR A 13 13.82 -7.59 16.70
C THR A 13 13.14 -8.23 17.91
N PRO A 14 13.21 -7.64 19.11
CA PRO A 14 12.25 -7.92 20.17
C PRO A 14 10.81 -7.69 19.65
N ILE A 15 9.83 -8.28 20.35
CA ILE A 15 8.41 -8.00 20.06
C ILE A 15 8.11 -6.54 20.39
N ILE A 16 7.74 -5.77 19.37
CA ILE A 16 7.48 -4.34 19.48
C ILE A 16 6.07 -4.12 20.01
N LYS A 17 5.95 -3.21 20.99
CA LYS A 17 4.71 -2.82 21.64
C LYS A 17 4.47 -1.32 21.53
N GLU A 18 3.28 -0.92 21.94
CA GLU A 18 2.88 0.49 22.03
C GLU A 18 3.82 1.27 22.98
N ASN A 19 4.26 2.43 22.52
CA ASN A 19 5.21 3.33 23.20
C ASN A 19 6.65 2.80 23.33
N ASP A 20 7.02 1.74 22.64
CA ASP A 20 8.42 1.31 22.56
C ASP A 20 9.27 2.34 21.79
N ASP A 21 10.52 2.52 22.21
CA ASP A 21 11.51 3.32 21.47
C ASP A 21 11.99 2.56 20.23
N LEU A 22 11.19 2.64 19.16
CA LEU A 22 11.44 1.88 17.94
C LEU A 22 12.78 2.25 17.30
N ALA A 23 13.21 3.50 17.35
CA ALA A 23 14.49 3.91 16.78
C ALA A 23 15.66 3.18 17.44
N ASN A 24 15.69 3.15 18.77
CA ASN A 24 16.71 2.42 19.51
C ASN A 24 16.61 0.89 19.31
N ILE A 25 15.41 0.31 19.24
CA ILE A 25 15.22 -1.11 18.96
C ILE A 25 15.82 -1.47 17.61
N VAL A 26 15.51 -0.70 16.55
CA VAL A 26 16.03 -0.94 15.19
C VAL A 26 17.55 -0.85 15.16
N VAL A 27 18.12 0.22 15.70
CA VAL A 27 19.57 0.44 15.72
C VAL A 27 20.29 -0.68 16.49
N ASN A 28 19.82 -1.03 17.69
CA ASN A 28 20.42 -2.09 18.50
C ASN A 28 20.32 -3.46 17.81
N SER A 29 19.20 -3.75 17.16
CA SER A 29 19.03 -5.01 16.43
C SER A 29 19.96 -5.11 15.22
N LEU A 30 20.20 -4.00 14.52
CA LEU A 30 21.17 -3.92 13.41
C LEU A 30 22.60 -4.10 13.91
N MET A 31 22.97 -3.48 15.03
CA MET A 31 24.30 -3.63 15.61
C MET A 31 24.54 -5.08 16.08
N ALA A 32 23.56 -5.70 16.72
CA ALA A 32 23.63 -7.11 17.10
C ALA A 32 23.75 -8.05 15.90
N ALA A 33 23.00 -7.75 14.81
CA ALA A 33 23.11 -8.51 13.56
C ALA A 33 24.49 -8.34 12.91
N LYS A 34 25.07 -7.14 12.95
CA LYS A 34 26.44 -6.91 12.48
C LYS A 34 27.44 -7.79 13.22
N GLU A 35 27.35 -7.84 14.54
CA GLU A 35 28.24 -8.63 15.38
C GLU A 35 28.11 -10.15 15.11
N SER A 36 26.88 -10.65 14.95
CA SER A 36 26.63 -12.07 14.74
C SER A 36 27.00 -12.57 13.33
N GLU A 37 26.79 -11.71 12.31
CA GLU A 37 26.95 -12.09 10.90
C GLU A 37 28.25 -11.57 10.28
N GLY A 38 28.97 -10.69 10.96
CA GLY A 38 30.28 -10.19 10.55
C GLY A 38 30.27 -9.28 9.32
N PHE A 39 29.18 -8.57 9.06
CA PHE A 39 29.13 -7.59 7.97
C PHE A 39 29.56 -6.19 8.45
N GLU A 40 30.00 -5.37 7.51
CA GLU A 40 30.33 -3.97 7.76
C GLU A 40 29.34 -3.05 7.06
N PHE A 41 28.90 -1.99 7.75
CA PHE A 41 28.04 -0.96 7.16
C PHE A 41 28.80 -0.13 6.12
N LYS A 42 28.10 0.26 5.07
CA LYS A 42 28.60 1.12 3.99
C LYS A 42 27.68 2.31 3.77
N ASP A 43 28.24 3.37 3.17
CA ASP A 43 27.41 4.47 2.70
C ASP A 43 26.41 3.95 1.66
N LYS A 44 25.20 4.47 1.69
CA LYS A 44 24.06 4.07 0.85
C LYS A 44 23.53 2.64 1.07
N ASP A 45 23.96 1.94 2.15
CA ASP A 45 23.19 0.80 2.62
C ASP A 45 21.76 1.26 3.01
N ILE A 46 20.79 0.36 3.02
CA ILE A 46 19.39 0.72 3.27
C ILE A 46 18.86 -0.09 4.45
N VAL A 47 18.14 0.60 5.33
CA VAL A 47 17.33 0.01 6.39
C VAL A 47 15.85 0.30 6.10
N ALA A 48 15.04 -0.73 6.02
CA ALA A 48 13.62 -0.61 5.82
C ALA A 48 12.84 -1.21 6.99
N ILE A 49 11.81 -0.53 7.46
CA ILE A 49 11.00 -0.93 8.59
C ILE A 49 9.55 -1.08 8.12
N THR A 50 8.89 -2.20 8.46
CA THR A 50 7.48 -2.37 8.09
C THR A 50 6.60 -1.35 8.80
N GLU A 51 5.64 -0.75 8.07
CA GLU A 51 4.69 0.22 8.60
C GLU A 51 3.91 -0.33 9.82
N ALA A 52 3.73 -1.65 9.86
CA ALA A 52 2.98 -2.31 10.91
C ALA A 52 3.57 -2.05 12.30
N VAL A 53 4.89 -2.20 12.47
CA VAL A 53 5.54 -1.97 13.77
C VAL A 53 5.70 -0.49 14.08
N VAL A 54 5.79 0.37 13.07
CA VAL A 54 5.79 1.82 13.26
C VAL A 54 4.45 2.27 13.83
N GLY A 55 3.34 1.88 13.22
CA GLY A 55 2.00 2.19 13.73
C GLY A 55 1.73 1.61 15.12
N ILE A 56 2.28 0.41 15.45
CA ILE A 56 2.19 -0.17 16.80
C ILE A 56 2.95 0.69 17.81
N SER A 57 4.21 1.03 17.55
CA SER A 57 5.03 1.79 18.48
C SER A 57 4.50 3.20 18.73
N GLU A 58 3.89 3.83 17.72
CA GLU A 58 3.22 5.12 17.86
C GLU A 58 1.94 5.07 18.71
N GLY A 59 1.36 3.88 18.94
CA GLY A 59 0.05 3.76 19.56
C GLY A 59 -1.07 4.40 18.74
N ASN A 60 -0.91 4.47 17.41
CA ASN A 60 -1.85 5.17 16.54
C ASN A 60 -3.06 4.31 16.20
N TYR A 61 -3.99 4.25 17.13
CA TYR A 61 -5.20 3.43 17.04
C TYR A 61 -6.47 4.25 17.18
N VAL A 62 -7.53 3.74 16.55
CA VAL A 62 -8.90 4.20 16.73
C VAL A 62 -9.81 3.03 17.07
N THR A 63 -10.88 3.28 17.81
CA THR A 63 -11.93 2.31 18.04
C THR A 63 -13.01 2.40 16.96
N VAL A 64 -13.81 1.37 16.86
CA VAL A 64 -15.03 1.38 16.01
C VAL A 64 -15.97 2.51 16.42
N ASP A 65 -16.05 2.83 17.73
CA ASP A 65 -16.87 3.94 18.25
C ASP A 65 -16.30 5.32 17.88
N ASP A 66 -14.98 5.48 17.81
CA ASP A 66 -14.36 6.73 17.35
C ASP A 66 -14.68 6.99 15.88
N ILE A 67 -14.61 5.94 15.04
CA ILE A 67 -15.01 6.00 13.64
C ILE A 67 -16.48 6.37 13.51
N ALA A 68 -17.35 5.70 14.30
CA ALA A 68 -18.79 5.99 14.30
C ALA A 68 -19.06 7.44 14.68
N SER A 69 -18.38 7.97 15.68
CA SER A 69 -18.53 9.35 16.13
C SER A 69 -18.07 10.36 15.06
N ASP A 70 -16.94 10.11 14.40
CA ASP A 70 -16.44 10.99 13.34
C ASP A 70 -17.37 11.00 12.12
N VAL A 71 -17.85 9.82 11.70
CA VAL A 71 -18.79 9.70 10.57
C VAL A 71 -20.13 10.37 10.89
N GLN A 72 -20.65 10.23 12.10
CA GLN A 72 -21.89 10.92 12.54
C GLN A 72 -21.73 12.44 12.48
N ASN A 73 -20.59 12.96 12.93
CA ASN A 73 -20.32 14.41 12.89
C ASN A 73 -20.25 14.94 11.45
N LYS A 74 -19.68 14.16 10.54
CA LYS A 74 -19.51 14.54 9.13
C LYS A 74 -20.79 14.34 8.30
N PHE A 75 -21.64 13.39 8.69
CA PHE A 75 -22.90 13.05 8.00
C PHE A 75 -24.12 13.08 8.94
N PRO A 76 -24.63 14.29 9.26
CA PRO A 76 -25.74 14.42 10.20
C PRO A 76 -27.04 13.76 9.73
N SER A 77 -27.21 13.53 8.42
CA SER A 77 -28.39 12.84 7.86
C SER A 77 -28.49 11.37 8.28
N ARG A 78 -27.36 10.76 8.69
CA ARG A 78 -27.22 9.34 9.02
C ARG A 78 -27.64 8.36 7.92
N ASN A 79 -27.82 8.86 6.70
CA ASN A 79 -28.10 8.09 5.49
C ASN A 79 -27.08 8.48 4.42
N ILE A 80 -26.15 7.55 4.13
CA ILE A 80 -25.01 7.82 3.24
C ILE A 80 -24.88 6.80 2.11
N GLY A 81 -24.25 7.25 1.03
CA GLY A 81 -23.70 6.38 0.01
C GLY A 81 -22.24 6.05 0.31
N VAL A 82 -21.89 4.78 0.31
CA VAL A 82 -20.50 4.31 0.41
C VAL A 82 -20.08 3.83 -0.97
N VAL A 83 -19.09 4.50 -1.56
CA VAL A 83 -18.72 4.32 -2.97
C VAL A 83 -17.34 3.70 -3.10
N TYR A 84 -17.27 2.61 -3.85
CA TYR A 84 -16.04 1.91 -4.26
C TYR A 84 -15.10 1.48 -3.12
N PRO A 85 -15.61 0.84 -2.06
CA PRO A 85 -14.73 0.24 -1.07
C PRO A 85 -13.99 -0.97 -1.64
N ILE A 86 -12.77 -1.22 -1.16
CA ILE A 86 -12.08 -2.47 -1.44
C ILE A 86 -12.76 -3.64 -0.72
N LEU A 87 -12.74 -4.82 -1.33
CA LEU A 87 -13.34 -6.03 -0.79
C LEU A 87 -12.35 -6.75 0.15
N SER A 88 -12.36 -6.37 1.43
CA SER A 88 -11.35 -6.86 2.38
C SER A 88 -11.93 -7.19 3.76
N ARG A 89 -11.58 -8.38 4.27
CA ARG A 89 -11.98 -8.86 5.61
C ARG A 89 -11.19 -8.25 6.76
N ASN A 90 -9.97 -7.78 6.51
CA ASN A 90 -9.04 -7.31 7.53
C ASN A 90 -8.72 -5.81 7.45
N ARG A 91 -9.19 -5.15 6.42
CA ARG A 91 -9.00 -3.71 6.21
C ARG A 91 -10.36 -3.00 6.23
N PHE A 92 -11.05 -2.97 5.09
CA PHE A 92 -12.29 -2.21 4.97
C PHE A 92 -13.43 -2.72 5.87
N SER A 93 -13.50 -4.01 6.18
CA SER A 93 -14.56 -4.54 7.07
C SER A 93 -14.61 -3.85 8.43
N MET A 94 -13.45 -3.53 9.01
CA MET A 94 -13.40 -2.83 10.31
C MET A 94 -13.81 -1.37 10.21
N ILE A 95 -13.42 -0.71 9.11
CA ILE A 95 -13.87 0.63 8.77
C ILE A 95 -15.38 0.63 8.58
N LEU A 96 -15.91 -0.32 7.80
CA LEU A 96 -17.33 -0.49 7.52
C LEU A 96 -18.14 -0.72 8.79
N LYS A 97 -17.61 -1.49 9.76
CA LYS A 97 -18.24 -1.68 11.06
C LYS A 97 -18.44 -0.34 11.79
N GLY A 98 -17.42 0.52 11.81
CA GLY A 98 -17.52 1.86 12.42
C GLY A 98 -18.48 2.77 11.67
N ILE A 99 -18.44 2.76 10.34
CA ILE A 99 -19.40 3.51 9.52
C ILE A 99 -20.84 3.05 9.82
N ALA A 100 -21.09 1.75 9.81
CA ALA A 100 -22.42 1.19 10.05
C ALA A 100 -22.94 1.52 11.45
N ARG A 101 -22.08 1.44 12.48
CA ARG A 101 -22.44 1.84 13.85
C ARG A 101 -22.84 3.32 13.96
N GLY A 102 -22.26 4.16 13.10
CA GLY A 102 -22.54 5.61 13.05
C GLY A 102 -23.75 5.98 12.22
N MET A 103 -24.29 5.10 11.38
CA MET A 103 -25.32 5.42 10.39
C MET A 103 -26.59 4.62 10.61
N ASP A 104 -27.72 5.18 10.13
CA ASP A 104 -29.00 4.48 10.15
C ASP A 104 -29.21 3.67 8.86
N LYS A 105 -28.73 4.20 7.72
CA LYS A 105 -28.80 3.55 6.40
C LYS A 105 -27.56 3.77 5.57
N ILE A 106 -27.10 2.73 4.88
CA ILE A 106 -26.02 2.75 3.90
C ILE A 106 -26.54 2.25 2.55
N THR A 107 -26.36 3.04 1.48
CA THR A 107 -26.40 2.54 0.11
C THR A 107 -24.98 2.28 -0.35
N MET A 108 -24.64 1.01 -0.59
CA MET A 108 -23.30 0.60 -1.00
C MET A 108 -23.21 0.50 -2.52
N LEU A 109 -22.40 1.35 -3.13
CA LEU A 109 -22.11 1.30 -4.57
C LEU A 109 -20.79 0.56 -4.79
N LEU A 110 -20.85 -0.62 -5.39
CA LEU A 110 -19.70 -1.45 -5.71
C LEU A 110 -19.37 -1.38 -7.20
N SER A 111 -18.10 -1.25 -7.52
CA SER A 111 -17.62 -1.44 -8.91
C SER A 111 -17.65 -2.92 -9.28
N PHE A 112 -17.71 -3.21 -10.59
CA PHE A 112 -17.66 -4.56 -11.13
C PHE A 112 -16.92 -4.60 -12.47
N PRO A 113 -16.33 -5.70 -12.88
CA PRO A 113 -16.35 -7.03 -12.26
C PRO A 113 -15.56 -7.13 -10.96
N ALA A 114 -14.65 -6.19 -10.68
CA ALA A 114 -13.77 -6.19 -9.53
C ALA A 114 -13.71 -4.81 -8.85
N ASP A 115 -13.16 -4.79 -7.63
CA ASP A 115 -12.72 -3.55 -7.00
C ASP A 115 -11.42 -3.02 -7.65
N GLU A 116 -10.92 -1.87 -7.20
CA GLU A 116 -9.74 -1.21 -7.78
C GLU A 116 -8.41 -1.95 -7.53
N VAL A 117 -8.39 -2.99 -6.70
CA VAL A 117 -7.23 -3.84 -6.42
C VAL A 117 -7.41 -5.27 -6.96
N GLY A 118 -8.39 -5.47 -7.84
CA GLY A 118 -8.56 -6.71 -8.59
C GLY A 118 -9.33 -7.80 -7.83
N ASN A 119 -10.05 -7.51 -6.75
CA ASN A 119 -10.92 -8.48 -6.11
C ASN A 119 -12.25 -8.54 -6.85
N ASN A 120 -12.50 -9.63 -7.57
CA ASN A 120 -13.74 -9.84 -8.29
C ASN A 120 -14.92 -9.94 -7.34
N ILE A 121 -16.06 -9.38 -7.76
CA ILE A 121 -17.34 -9.44 -7.05
C ILE A 121 -18.38 -10.29 -7.79
N LEU A 122 -18.08 -10.64 -9.01
CA LEU A 122 -18.90 -11.49 -9.87
C LEU A 122 -18.02 -12.29 -10.83
N ASP A 123 -18.60 -13.29 -11.45
CA ASP A 123 -17.96 -14.10 -12.46
C ASP A 123 -18.00 -13.39 -13.83
N GLU A 124 -16.82 -13.15 -14.43
CA GLU A 124 -16.69 -12.42 -15.69
C GLU A 124 -17.32 -13.18 -16.88
N GLU A 125 -17.18 -14.51 -16.92
CA GLU A 125 -17.80 -15.32 -17.98
C GLU A 125 -19.33 -15.23 -17.90
N THR A 126 -19.89 -15.23 -16.70
CA THR A 126 -21.32 -15.00 -16.49
C THR A 126 -21.74 -13.58 -16.91
N LEU A 127 -20.91 -12.57 -16.64
CA LEU A 127 -21.15 -11.20 -17.10
C LEU A 127 -21.19 -11.12 -18.62
N ASP A 128 -20.19 -11.69 -19.30
CA ASP A 128 -20.07 -11.68 -20.75
C ASP A 128 -21.25 -12.37 -21.45
N ASN A 129 -21.82 -13.39 -20.83
CA ASN A 129 -23.00 -14.11 -21.31
C ASN A 129 -24.34 -13.48 -20.88
N SER A 130 -24.33 -12.39 -20.11
CA SER A 130 -25.51 -11.71 -19.61
C SER A 130 -25.94 -10.55 -20.55
N LYS A 131 -27.04 -9.89 -20.20
CA LYS A 131 -27.48 -8.64 -20.84
C LYS A 131 -26.71 -7.39 -20.38
N TYR A 132 -25.87 -7.53 -19.35
CA TYR A 132 -25.15 -6.42 -18.71
C TYR A 132 -23.76 -6.22 -19.32
N ASN A 133 -23.25 -5.00 -19.19
CA ASN A 133 -21.90 -4.60 -19.56
C ASN A 133 -21.34 -3.59 -18.56
N LEU A 134 -20.10 -3.19 -18.68
CA LEU A 134 -19.40 -2.29 -17.73
C LEU A 134 -20.05 -0.91 -17.54
N SER A 135 -20.98 -0.51 -18.44
CA SER A 135 -21.75 0.76 -18.30
C SER A 135 -23.11 0.53 -17.67
N SER A 136 -23.48 -0.69 -17.36
CA SER A 136 -24.78 -1.02 -16.76
C SER A 136 -24.84 -0.61 -15.29
N VAL A 137 -26.05 -0.38 -14.81
CA VAL A 137 -26.38 -0.29 -13.39
C VAL A 137 -27.17 -1.55 -13.05
N ILE A 138 -26.67 -2.31 -12.09
CA ILE A 138 -27.25 -3.59 -11.67
C ILE A 138 -27.79 -3.39 -10.25
N SER A 139 -29.08 -3.64 -10.06
CA SER A 139 -29.70 -3.63 -8.75
C SER A 139 -29.30 -4.85 -7.92
N GLU A 140 -29.42 -4.77 -6.60
CA GLU A 140 -29.15 -5.89 -5.70
C GLU A 140 -29.96 -7.16 -6.07
N LYS A 141 -31.21 -6.96 -6.49
CA LYS A 141 -32.09 -8.06 -6.90
C LYS A 141 -31.53 -8.77 -8.15
N GLU A 142 -31.18 -8.00 -9.17
CA GLU A 142 -30.64 -8.55 -10.42
C GLU A 142 -29.28 -9.21 -10.18
N TYR A 143 -28.42 -8.61 -9.34
CA TYR A 143 -27.15 -9.22 -8.93
C TYR A 143 -27.37 -10.57 -8.27
N LYS A 144 -28.29 -10.69 -7.32
CA LYS A 144 -28.60 -11.95 -6.64
C LYS A 144 -29.13 -13.02 -7.57
N GLU A 145 -29.94 -12.64 -8.55
CA GLU A 145 -30.52 -13.58 -9.50
C GLU A 145 -29.45 -14.17 -10.44
N ILE A 146 -28.42 -13.40 -10.82
CA ILE A 146 -27.45 -13.79 -11.84
C ILE A 146 -26.10 -14.19 -11.22
N PHE A 147 -25.61 -13.43 -10.25
CA PHE A 147 -24.25 -13.56 -9.69
C PHE A 147 -24.22 -13.92 -8.19
N GLY A 148 -25.36 -14.03 -7.55
CA GLY A 148 -25.46 -14.16 -6.07
C GLY A 148 -24.78 -15.39 -5.46
N THR A 149 -24.36 -16.34 -6.28
CA THR A 149 -23.60 -17.53 -5.86
C THR A 149 -22.08 -17.34 -5.98
N PHE A 150 -21.61 -16.20 -6.47
CA PHE A 150 -20.18 -15.93 -6.62
C PHE A 150 -19.47 -15.91 -5.27
N VAL A 151 -18.41 -16.68 -5.17
CA VAL A 151 -17.55 -16.78 -3.99
C VAL A 151 -16.14 -16.38 -4.40
N HIS A 152 -15.56 -15.43 -3.67
CA HIS A 152 -14.22 -14.95 -3.94
C HIS A 152 -13.19 -16.10 -3.85
N PRO A 153 -12.36 -16.33 -4.90
CA PRO A 153 -11.54 -17.55 -5.00
C PRO A 153 -10.50 -17.71 -3.89
N PHE A 154 -9.99 -16.63 -3.31
CA PHE A 154 -9.03 -16.71 -2.20
C PHE A 154 -9.68 -16.81 -0.83
N THR A 155 -10.77 -16.08 -0.62
CA THR A 155 -11.35 -15.95 0.72
C THR A 155 -12.41 -17.00 0.99
N GLY A 156 -12.95 -17.63 -0.05
CA GLY A 156 -14.02 -18.62 0.05
C GLY A 156 -15.35 -18.04 0.52
N ILE A 157 -15.57 -16.71 0.43
CA ILE A 157 -16.80 -16.06 0.88
C ILE A 157 -17.43 -15.19 -0.21
N ASN A 158 -18.74 -15.02 -0.14
CA ASN A 158 -19.47 -14.00 -0.90
C ASN A 158 -19.30 -12.66 -0.17
N MET A 159 -18.58 -11.70 -0.79
CA MET A 159 -18.25 -10.43 -0.13
C MET A 159 -19.47 -9.52 0.04
N VAL A 160 -20.47 -9.61 -0.83
CA VAL A 160 -21.72 -8.82 -0.70
C VAL A 160 -22.50 -9.27 0.54
N ASP A 161 -22.66 -10.58 0.72
CA ASP A 161 -23.34 -11.13 1.90
C ASP A 161 -22.54 -10.85 3.16
N PHE A 162 -21.21 -10.99 3.12
CA PHE A 162 -20.34 -10.66 4.26
C PHE A 162 -20.50 -9.19 4.70
N TYR A 163 -20.48 -8.24 3.78
CA TYR A 163 -20.67 -6.83 4.12
C TYR A 163 -22.09 -6.53 4.58
N ARG A 164 -23.09 -7.18 4.00
CA ARG A 164 -24.48 -7.07 4.43
C ARG A 164 -24.65 -7.50 5.88
N ASP A 165 -24.13 -8.69 6.23
CA ASP A 165 -24.27 -9.24 7.57
C ASP A 165 -23.54 -8.36 8.59
N LEU A 166 -22.37 -7.84 8.23
CA LEU A 166 -21.60 -6.91 9.04
C LEU A 166 -22.39 -5.61 9.32
N ILE A 167 -22.94 -4.98 8.29
CA ILE A 167 -23.71 -3.73 8.43
C ILE A 167 -24.96 -3.98 9.28
N LYS A 168 -25.68 -5.06 9.02
CA LYS A 168 -26.89 -5.42 9.79
C LYS A 168 -26.57 -5.74 11.26
N SER A 169 -25.41 -6.31 11.56
CA SER A 169 -24.99 -6.58 12.93
C SER A 169 -24.82 -5.31 13.78
N GLU A 170 -24.63 -4.17 13.15
CA GLU A 170 -24.57 -2.85 13.79
C GLU A 170 -25.93 -2.09 13.77
N ASN A 171 -27.04 -2.80 13.48
CA ASN A 171 -28.39 -2.26 13.36
C ASN A 171 -28.57 -1.18 12.29
N CYS A 172 -27.76 -1.21 11.24
CA CYS A 172 -27.80 -0.29 10.11
C CYS A 172 -28.52 -0.96 8.92
N GLU A 173 -29.40 -0.22 8.24
CA GLU A 173 -30.02 -0.68 7.00
C GLU A 173 -29.02 -0.62 5.86
N VAL A 174 -29.08 -1.57 4.91
CA VAL A 174 -28.20 -1.60 3.74
C VAL A 174 -28.93 -2.04 2.49
N GLU A 175 -28.60 -1.38 1.40
CA GLU A 175 -28.89 -1.80 0.02
C GLU A 175 -27.63 -1.72 -0.85
N PHE A 176 -27.53 -2.60 -1.85
CA PHE A 176 -26.39 -2.65 -2.76
C PHE A 176 -26.79 -2.23 -4.16
N VAL A 177 -25.90 -1.49 -4.79
CA VAL A 177 -25.97 -1.09 -6.21
C VAL A 177 -24.62 -1.36 -6.84
N PHE A 178 -24.62 -1.89 -8.06
CA PHE A 178 -23.39 -2.20 -8.78
C PHE A 178 -23.32 -1.33 -10.03
N ALA A 179 -22.34 -0.45 -10.10
CA ALA A 179 -22.11 0.43 -11.22
C ALA A 179 -20.68 0.96 -11.25
N ASN A 180 -20.15 1.23 -12.43
CA ASN A 180 -18.81 1.79 -12.64
C ASN A 180 -18.81 3.32 -12.82
N ASN A 181 -19.97 3.96 -12.68
CA ASN A 181 -20.12 5.41 -12.63
C ASN A 181 -20.48 5.83 -11.19
N PRO A 182 -19.60 6.52 -10.46
CA PRO A 182 -19.86 6.87 -9.06
C PRO A 182 -21.07 7.81 -8.89
N LYS A 183 -21.49 8.52 -9.94
CA LYS A 183 -22.65 9.43 -9.90
C LYS A 183 -23.98 8.70 -9.69
N GLU A 184 -24.03 7.40 -9.97
CA GLU A 184 -25.23 6.60 -9.77
C GLU A 184 -25.70 6.57 -8.31
N ILE A 185 -24.79 6.77 -7.35
CA ILE A 185 -25.13 6.86 -5.92
C ILE A 185 -26.08 8.03 -5.63
N LEU A 186 -26.03 9.11 -6.43
CA LEU A 186 -26.86 10.31 -6.23
C LEU A 186 -28.34 10.06 -6.50
N ASN A 187 -28.71 8.95 -7.13
CA ASN A 187 -30.09 8.50 -7.26
C ASN A 187 -30.68 8.00 -5.92
N TYR A 188 -29.81 7.77 -4.92
CA TYR A 188 -30.17 7.19 -3.62
C TYR A 188 -29.95 8.18 -2.47
N THR A 189 -28.83 8.88 -2.46
CA THR A 189 -28.48 9.85 -1.42
C THR A 189 -27.52 10.91 -1.96
N ASN A 190 -27.56 12.12 -1.36
CA ASN A 190 -26.65 13.22 -1.68
C ASN A 190 -25.47 13.36 -0.71
N ASP A 191 -25.39 12.49 0.31
CA ASP A 191 -24.29 12.43 1.28
C ASP A 191 -23.45 11.20 0.99
N VAL A 192 -22.19 11.38 0.60
CA VAL A 192 -21.38 10.31 0.04
C VAL A 192 -20.02 10.21 0.72
N LEU A 193 -19.65 9.00 1.12
CA LEU A 193 -18.31 8.61 1.52
C LEU A 193 -17.64 7.84 0.37
N SER A 194 -16.66 8.48 -0.28
CA SER A 194 -15.81 7.85 -1.31
C SER A 194 -14.72 7.03 -0.65
N CYS A 195 -14.67 5.74 -0.97
CA CYS A 195 -13.78 4.78 -0.31
C CYS A 195 -12.68 4.24 -1.23
N ASP A 196 -12.65 4.66 -2.49
CA ASP A 196 -11.60 4.34 -3.44
C ASP A 196 -10.26 4.98 -3.04
N ILE A 197 -9.17 4.33 -3.41
CA ILE A 197 -7.81 4.69 -3.01
C ILE A 197 -7.13 5.51 -4.12
N HIS A 198 -6.99 4.92 -5.31
CA HIS A 198 -6.24 5.53 -6.42
C HIS A 198 -6.98 6.67 -7.08
N THR A 199 -8.27 6.50 -7.25
CA THR A 199 -9.11 7.48 -7.96
C THR A 199 -9.85 8.43 -7.01
N ARG A 200 -9.61 8.39 -5.70
CA ARG A 200 -10.32 9.13 -4.65
C ARG A 200 -10.55 10.61 -4.93
N TYR A 201 -9.53 11.31 -5.41
CA TYR A 201 -9.68 12.74 -5.73
C TYR A 201 -10.57 12.99 -6.96
N ARG A 202 -10.46 12.11 -7.97
CA ARG A 202 -11.30 12.15 -9.16
C ARG A 202 -12.74 11.82 -8.81
N THR A 203 -12.96 10.77 -8.03
CA THR A 203 -14.30 10.35 -7.59
C THR A 203 -14.98 11.45 -6.77
N LYS A 204 -14.28 12.01 -5.78
CA LYS A 204 -14.78 13.13 -4.98
C LYS A 204 -15.14 14.33 -5.86
N LYS A 205 -14.29 14.71 -6.81
CA LYS A 205 -14.55 15.79 -7.75
C LYS A 205 -15.80 15.51 -8.59
N MET A 206 -15.92 14.31 -9.17
CA MET A 206 -17.07 13.92 -9.99
C MET A 206 -18.40 14.01 -9.23
N LEU A 207 -18.42 13.57 -7.98
CA LEU A 207 -19.60 13.61 -7.11
C LEU A 207 -19.96 15.05 -6.73
N THR A 208 -18.97 15.85 -6.36
CA THR A 208 -19.19 17.28 -6.03
C THR A 208 -19.75 18.06 -7.22
N GLU A 209 -19.15 17.88 -8.41
CA GLU A 209 -19.62 18.53 -9.64
C GLU A 209 -21.01 18.05 -10.09
N ALA A 210 -21.39 16.83 -9.72
CA ALA A 210 -22.72 16.29 -9.99
C ALA A 210 -23.80 16.72 -8.98
N GLY A 211 -23.45 17.52 -7.97
CA GLY A 211 -24.40 18.12 -7.03
C GLY A 211 -24.61 17.34 -5.73
N ALA A 212 -23.67 16.45 -5.36
CA ALA A 212 -23.68 15.88 -4.02
C ALA A 212 -23.64 16.97 -2.94
N ARG A 213 -24.42 16.82 -1.88
CA ARG A 213 -24.47 17.79 -0.77
C ARG A 213 -23.22 17.72 0.11
N THR A 214 -22.82 16.50 0.44
CA THR A 214 -21.65 16.24 1.28
C THR A 214 -20.84 15.12 0.66
N VAL A 215 -19.53 15.34 0.47
CA VAL A 215 -18.60 14.31 -0.01
C VAL A 215 -17.36 14.33 0.83
N TYR A 216 -17.08 13.20 1.50
CA TYR A 216 -15.80 12.92 2.16
C TYR A 216 -15.13 11.70 1.53
N GLY A 217 -13.81 11.65 1.57
CA GLY A 217 -13.04 10.44 1.28
C GLY A 217 -12.59 9.76 2.57
N LEU A 218 -12.17 8.50 2.50
CA LEU A 218 -11.62 7.78 3.67
C LEU A 218 -10.43 8.49 4.32
N TYR A 219 -9.65 9.24 3.52
CA TYR A 219 -8.51 10.01 4.02
C TYR A 219 -8.93 11.23 4.88
N GLU A 220 -10.21 11.58 4.88
CA GLU A 220 -10.77 12.66 5.69
C GLU A 220 -11.50 12.14 6.94
N ILE A 221 -11.71 10.83 7.07
CA ILE A 221 -12.26 10.21 8.28
C ILE A 221 -11.10 9.85 9.20
N MET A 222 -11.19 10.23 10.48
CA MET A 222 -10.09 10.12 11.46
C MET A 222 -8.81 10.86 11.04
N SER A 223 -8.95 11.95 10.30
CA SER A 223 -7.85 12.88 9.96
C SER A 223 -7.48 13.81 11.10
N GLU A 224 -8.34 13.92 12.09
CA GLU A 224 -8.16 14.63 13.37
C GLU A 224 -8.53 13.71 14.53
N PRO A 225 -8.04 13.98 15.76
CA PRO A 225 -8.38 13.14 16.91
C PRO A 225 -9.86 13.31 17.30
N VAL A 226 -10.54 12.19 17.53
CA VAL A 226 -11.93 12.13 18.00
C VAL A 226 -11.91 11.44 19.36
N ASN A 227 -12.50 12.05 20.38
CA ASN A 227 -12.54 11.51 21.75
C ASN A 227 -11.15 11.15 22.34
N GLY A 228 -10.09 11.82 21.87
CA GLY A 228 -8.72 11.51 22.31
C GLY A 228 -8.09 10.31 21.58
N SER A 229 -8.68 9.83 20.49
CA SER A 229 -8.18 8.72 19.68
C SER A 229 -6.87 9.05 18.95
N GLY A 230 -6.27 8.02 18.35
CA GLY A 230 -5.31 8.19 17.25
C GLY A 230 -5.94 8.88 16.04
N PHE A 231 -5.11 9.35 15.13
CA PHE A 231 -5.53 9.97 13.87
C PHE A 231 -4.38 9.97 12.87
N ASN A 232 -4.70 10.18 11.59
CA ASN A 232 -3.68 10.45 10.59
C ASN A 232 -4.10 11.64 9.71
N PRO A 233 -3.39 12.78 9.75
CA PRO A 233 -3.81 14.01 9.07
C PRO A 233 -3.76 13.91 7.54
N ASN A 234 -2.99 12.99 6.99
CA ASN A 234 -2.77 12.84 5.54
C ASN A 234 -3.60 11.70 4.93
N TYR A 235 -3.79 10.63 5.69
CA TYR A 235 -4.38 9.39 5.19
C TYR A 235 -5.68 8.99 5.88
N GLY A 236 -6.02 9.60 7.03
CA GLY A 236 -7.22 9.22 7.78
C GLY A 236 -7.30 7.71 8.02
N LEU A 237 -8.35 7.08 7.50
CA LEU A 237 -8.53 5.63 7.56
C LEU A 237 -7.85 4.84 6.42
N LEU A 238 -7.28 5.51 5.41
CA LEU A 238 -6.52 4.81 4.37
C LEU A 238 -5.31 4.10 4.95
N GLY A 239 -5.03 2.89 4.48
CA GLY A 239 -3.90 2.07 4.94
C GLY A 239 -4.08 1.49 6.34
N SER A 240 -5.24 1.65 6.97
CA SER A 240 -5.52 1.08 8.28
C SER A 240 -5.77 -0.43 8.23
N ASN A 241 -5.50 -1.11 9.34
CA ASN A 241 -5.66 -2.54 9.47
C ASN A 241 -6.36 -2.93 10.78
N LYS A 242 -7.06 -4.07 10.75
CA LYS A 242 -7.65 -4.67 11.95
C LYS A 242 -6.56 -4.96 12.99
N SER A 243 -6.78 -4.49 14.23
CA SER A 243 -5.96 -4.85 15.39
C SER A 243 -6.72 -5.83 16.31
N THR A 244 -7.95 -5.49 16.65
CA THR A 244 -8.88 -6.36 17.40
C THR A 244 -10.28 -6.27 16.77
N GLU A 245 -11.29 -6.90 17.36
CA GLU A 245 -12.69 -6.82 16.89
C GLU A 245 -13.31 -5.42 17.03
N GLU A 246 -12.71 -4.54 17.84
CA GLU A 246 -13.20 -3.17 18.09
C GLU A 246 -12.11 -2.10 17.92
N ARG A 247 -10.90 -2.48 17.45
CA ARG A 247 -9.77 -1.55 17.34
C ARG A 247 -9.08 -1.68 16.00
N VAL A 248 -8.82 -0.53 15.39
CA VAL A 248 -8.15 -0.39 14.09
C VAL A 248 -6.80 0.31 14.31
N LYS A 249 -5.74 -0.25 13.75
CA LYS A 249 -4.43 0.40 13.68
C LYS A 249 -4.42 1.30 12.46
N LEU A 250 -4.12 2.58 12.67
CA LEU A 250 -3.97 3.55 11.59
C LEU A 250 -2.58 3.49 10.97
N PHE A 251 -2.46 4.09 9.82
CA PHE A 251 -1.18 4.30 9.16
C PHE A 251 -0.26 5.17 10.02
N PRO A 252 1.07 4.95 9.99
CA PRO A 252 2.01 5.78 10.75
C PRO A 252 1.90 7.27 10.40
N LYS A 253 2.02 8.15 11.40
CA LYS A 253 1.97 9.60 11.23
C LYS A 253 3.30 10.31 11.49
N THR A 254 4.24 9.66 12.19
CA THR A 254 5.56 10.23 12.56
C THR A 254 6.71 9.54 11.83
N GLY A 255 6.44 8.84 10.75
CA GLY A 255 7.44 8.08 10.00
C GLY A 255 8.63 8.92 9.54
N ASP A 256 8.41 10.17 9.09
CA ASP A 256 9.49 11.07 8.63
C ASP A 256 10.49 11.36 9.75
N LYS A 257 10.01 11.60 10.97
CA LYS A 257 10.87 11.81 12.12
C LYS A 257 11.64 10.55 12.48
N LEU A 258 10.97 9.40 12.45
CA LEU A 258 11.57 8.11 12.77
C LEU A 258 12.72 7.75 11.83
N VAL A 259 12.55 7.89 10.51
CA VAL A 259 13.60 7.54 9.54
C VAL A 259 14.83 8.43 9.70
N LEU A 260 14.65 9.71 9.99
CA LEU A 260 15.75 10.65 10.25
C LEU A 260 16.47 10.34 11.58
N ASP A 261 15.74 10.00 12.64
CA ASP A 261 16.33 9.63 13.93
C ASP A 261 17.19 8.37 13.81
N ILE A 262 16.68 7.34 13.14
CA ILE A 262 17.45 6.11 12.87
C ILE A 262 18.68 6.39 12.02
N GLN A 263 18.56 7.19 10.94
CA GLN A 263 19.69 7.56 10.10
C GLN A 263 20.80 8.27 10.90
N ASN A 264 20.42 9.25 11.73
CA ASN A 264 21.35 10.00 12.56
C ASN A 264 22.07 9.09 13.59
N LYS A 265 21.32 8.24 14.30
CA LYS A 265 21.89 7.28 15.26
C LYS A 265 22.87 6.31 14.59
N LEU A 266 22.49 5.77 13.42
CA LEU A 266 23.40 4.90 12.65
C LEU A 266 24.64 5.64 12.19
N LYS A 267 24.52 6.89 11.75
CA LYS A 267 25.65 7.73 11.34
C LYS A 267 26.61 8.02 12.52
N GLU A 268 26.08 8.33 13.70
CA GLU A 268 26.88 8.53 14.92
C GLU A 268 27.67 7.25 15.29
N LEU A 269 27.04 6.08 15.19
CA LEU A 269 27.68 4.81 15.59
C LEU A 269 28.64 4.25 14.55
N THR A 270 28.37 4.46 13.27
CA THR A 270 29.09 3.79 12.17
C THR A 270 29.96 4.72 11.32
N GLY A 271 29.73 6.03 11.40
CA GLY A 271 30.31 7.03 10.50
C GLY A 271 29.80 6.97 9.06
N LYS A 272 28.75 6.13 8.80
CA LYS A 272 28.20 5.91 7.46
C LYS A 272 26.83 6.57 7.29
N THR A 273 26.55 7.06 6.12
CA THR A 273 25.22 7.55 5.75
C THR A 273 24.41 6.38 5.17
N ILE A 274 23.54 5.82 5.99
CA ILE A 274 22.67 4.69 5.67
C ILE A 274 21.28 5.25 5.40
N GLU A 275 20.66 4.87 4.29
CA GLU A 275 19.32 5.30 3.98
C GLU A 275 18.28 4.51 4.75
N VAL A 276 17.18 5.15 5.12
CA VAL A 276 16.14 4.55 5.95
C VAL A 276 14.78 4.80 5.33
N MET A 277 13.90 3.77 5.35
CA MET A 277 12.51 3.93 4.91
C MET A 277 11.54 3.11 5.75
N VAL A 278 10.30 3.55 5.74
CA VAL A 278 9.14 2.76 6.17
C VAL A 278 8.47 2.19 4.93
N TYR A 279 8.13 0.91 4.96
CA TYR A 279 7.49 0.22 3.84
C TYR A 279 6.26 -0.57 4.30
N GLY A 280 5.34 -0.79 3.38
CA GLY A 280 4.23 -1.72 3.54
C GLY A 280 3.72 -2.13 2.16
N ASP A 281 3.06 -3.26 2.08
CA ASP A 281 2.55 -3.89 0.87
C ASP A 281 3.58 -3.90 -0.29
N GLY A 282 3.85 -5.04 -0.83
CA GLY A 282 4.87 -5.24 -1.85
C GLY A 282 4.32 -5.89 -3.12
N ALA A 283 5.07 -6.81 -3.71
CA ALA A 283 4.65 -7.58 -4.86
C ALA A 283 3.72 -8.72 -4.46
N PHE A 284 2.76 -9.02 -5.31
CA PHE A 284 1.88 -10.18 -5.18
C PHE A 284 1.73 -10.89 -6.53
N LYS A 285 1.29 -12.14 -6.49
CA LYS A 285 0.91 -12.87 -7.69
C LYS A 285 -0.59 -12.71 -7.90
N ASP A 286 -0.96 -12.09 -9.02
CA ASP A 286 -2.36 -12.01 -9.42
C ASP A 286 -2.97 -13.41 -9.54
N PRO A 287 -4.11 -13.67 -8.85
CA PRO A 287 -4.73 -14.99 -8.85
C PRO A 287 -5.39 -15.38 -10.16
N VAL A 288 -5.85 -14.40 -10.94
CA VAL A 288 -6.56 -14.63 -12.19
C VAL A 288 -5.59 -14.73 -13.34
N GLY A 289 -4.76 -13.69 -13.55
CA GLY A 289 -3.76 -13.68 -14.61
C GLY A 289 -2.52 -14.52 -14.33
N HIS A 290 -2.32 -14.94 -13.05
CA HIS A 290 -1.17 -15.73 -12.60
C HIS A 290 0.20 -15.07 -12.82
N ILE A 291 0.23 -13.76 -12.95
CA ILE A 291 1.46 -12.96 -13.09
C ILE A 291 1.84 -12.28 -11.78
N TRP A 292 3.11 -11.91 -11.65
CA TRP A 292 3.60 -11.14 -10.53
C TRP A 292 3.45 -9.65 -10.80
N GLU A 293 2.81 -8.96 -9.87
CA GLU A 293 2.58 -7.52 -9.92
C GLU A 293 3.01 -6.85 -8.61
N LEU A 294 3.31 -5.57 -8.66
CA LEU A 294 3.47 -4.79 -7.44
C LEU A 294 2.08 -4.52 -6.86
N ALA A 295 1.95 -4.71 -5.55
CA ALA A 295 0.73 -4.30 -4.85
C ALA A 295 0.50 -2.81 -5.08
N ASP A 296 -0.73 -2.45 -5.33
CA ASP A 296 -1.09 -1.08 -5.53
C ASP A 296 -2.15 -0.66 -4.49
N PRO A 297 -1.87 0.38 -3.69
CA PRO A 297 -0.61 1.13 -3.65
C PRO A 297 0.50 0.41 -2.87
N VAL A 298 1.70 0.35 -3.44
CA VAL A 298 2.90 0.10 -2.64
C VAL A 298 3.11 1.30 -1.74
N VAL A 299 3.16 1.08 -0.44
CA VAL A 299 3.22 2.18 0.51
C VAL A 299 4.64 2.37 1.04
N SER A 300 5.11 3.59 0.95
CA SER A 300 6.38 4.05 1.51
C SER A 300 6.15 5.40 2.18
N PRO A 301 5.52 5.39 3.38
CA PRO A 301 5.02 6.61 4.01
C PRO A 301 6.12 7.58 4.43
N ALA A 302 7.34 7.08 4.60
CA ALA A 302 8.49 7.89 4.98
C ALA A 302 9.79 7.27 4.48
N TYR A 303 10.72 8.12 4.07
CA TYR A 303 12.06 7.70 3.64
C TYR A 303 13.05 8.88 3.68
N THR A 304 14.33 8.56 3.77
CA THR A 304 15.41 9.55 3.71
C THR A 304 15.70 9.97 2.27
N SER A 305 16.25 11.17 2.08
CA SER A 305 16.38 11.82 0.77
C SER A 305 17.20 11.03 -0.27
N GLY A 306 18.09 10.14 0.15
CA GLY A 306 18.85 9.30 -0.77
C GLY A 306 18.03 8.23 -1.49
N LEU A 307 16.76 8.02 -1.07
CA LEU A 307 15.81 7.11 -1.72
C LEU A 307 14.82 7.84 -2.64
N GLU A 308 14.97 9.14 -2.84
CA GLU A 308 14.13 9.91 -3.74
C GLU A 308 14.42 9.57 -5.21
N GLY A 309 13.37 9.51 -6.03
CA GLY A 309 13.49 9.38 -7.47
C GLY A 309 13.25 7.97 -8.01
N THR A 310 13.80 7.73 -9.18
CA THR A 310 13.67 6.49 -9.97
C THR A 310 15.04 5.90 -10.28
N PRO A 311 15.14 4.59 -10.58
CA PRO A 311 16.41 4.00 -11.01
C PRO A 311 17.01 4.72 -12.21
N ASN A 312 18.30 5.06 -12.10
CA ASN A 312 19.08 5.65 -13.18
C ASN A 312 20.07 4.61 -13.74
N GLU A 313 19.56 3.66 -14.50
CA GLU A 313 20.28 2.47 -14.92
C GLU A 313 20.38 2.37 -16.44
N ILE A 314 21.54 1.91 -16.91
CA ILE A 314 21.77 1.55 -18.31
C ILE A 314 21.33 0.11 -18.55
N LYS A 315 20.57 -0.14 -19.61
CA LYS A 315 20.21 -1.49 -20.05
C LYS A 315 21.42 -2.19 -20.68
N LEU A 316 22.11 -3.02 -19.90
CA LEU A 316 23.35 -3.69 -20.34
C LEU A 316 23.16 -4.50 -21.63
N LYS A 317 22.04 -5.23 -21.75
CA LYS A 317 21.73 -5.99 -22.97
C LYS A 317 21.62 -5.08 -24.18
N TYR A 318 20.96 -3.94 -24.06
CA TYR A 318 20.80 -2.97 -25.16
C TYR A 318 22.15 -2.46 -25.66
N ILE A 319 23.06 -2.10 -24.74
CA ILE A 319 24.40 -1.62 -25.10
C ILE A 319 25.22 -2.76 -25.72
N SER A 320 25.19 -3.94 -25.13
CA SER A 320 25.90 -5.10 -25.63
C SER A 320 25.48 -5.44 -27.07
N ASP A 321 24.18 -5.48 -27.34
CA ASP A 321 23.66 -5.89 -28.64
C ASP A 321 23.81 -4.80 -29.73
N ASN A 322 23.86 -3.52 -29.34
CA ASN A 322 23.92 -2.41 -30.30
C ASN A 322 25.32 -1.79 -30.42
N LYS A 323 25.85 -1.24 -29.30
CA LYS A 323 27.10 -0.47 -29.32
C LYS A 323 28.35 -1.36 -29.34
N PHE A 324 28.25 -2.52 -28.68
CA PHE A 324 29.38 -3.42 -28.47
C PHE A 324 29.14 -4.83 -29.04
N ALA A 325 28.34 -4.94 -30.08
CA ALA A 325 27.95 -6.24 -30.69
C ALA A 325 29.17 -7.11 -31.13
N ASN A 326 30.30 -6.47 -31.45
CA ASN A 326 31.52 -7.18 -31.90
C ASN A 326 32.50 -7.54 -30.74
N LEU A 327 32.21 -7.08 -29.52
CA LEU A 327 33.09 -7.35 -28.36
C LEU A 327 32.57 -8.59 -27.59
N LYS A 328 33.50 -9.30 -26.93
CA LYS A 328 33.22 -10.48 -26.12
C LYS A 328 34.11 -10.55 -24.89
N GLY A 329 33.69 -11.34 -23.89
CA GLY A 329 34.49 -11.62 -22.71
C GLY A 329 34.90 -10.36 -21.93
N ASP A 330 36.16 -10.27 -21.55
CA ASP A 330 36.68 -9.18 -20.73
C ASP A 330 36.69 -7.83 -21.46
N GLU A 331 36.90 -7.81 -22.78
CA GLU A 331 36.84 -6.58 -23.57
C GLU A 331 35.44 -5.95 -23.56
N LEU A 332 34.40 -6.77 -23.71
CA LEU A 332 33.01 -6.31 -23.59
C LEU A 332 32.73 -5.78 -22.19
N LYS A 333 33.18 -6.49 -21.17
CA LYS A 333 32.99 -6.10 -19.78
C LYS A 333 33.60 -4.74 -19.46
N GLU A 334 34.85 -4.51 -19.86
CA GLU A 334 35.54 -3.24 -19.62
C GLU A 334 34.89 -2.09 -20.42
N ALA A 335 34.47 -2.34 -21.66
CA ALA A 335 33.76 -1.34 -22.45
C ALA A 335 32.42 -0.96 -21.79
N ILE A 336 31.68 -1.91 -21.23
CA ILE A 336 30.44 -1.67 -20.48
C ILE A 336 30.71 -0.87 -19.20
N LYS A 337 31.74 -1.20 -18.42
CA LYS A 337 32.14 -0.44 -17.23
C LYS A 337 32.44 1.02 -17.54
N GLU A 338 33.19 1.29 -18.61
CA GLU A 338 33.48 2.64 -19.04
C GLU A 338 32.24 3.41 -19.50
N GLU A 339 31.27 2.74 -20.11
CA GLU A 339 29.99 3.35 -20.45
C GLU A 339 29.14 3.70 -19.23
N ILE A 340 29.13 2.82 -18.21
CA ILE A 340 28.44 3.08 -16.94
C ILE A 340 29.05 4.30 -16.25
N LYS A 341 30.39 4.44 -16.22
CA LYS A 341 31.05 5.59 -15.61
C LYS A 341 30.74 6.92 -16.31
N LYS A 342 30.45 6.87 -17.62
CA LYS A 342 30.14 8.04 -18.45
C LYS A 342 28.64 8.36 -18.52
N LYS A 343 27.78 7.56 -17.89
CA LYS A 343 26.35 7.81 -17.99
C LYS A 343 25.96 9.17 -17.39
N ASP A 344 24.97 9.79 -18.00
CA ASP A 344 24.38 11.03 -17.49
C ASP A 344 23.72 10.81 -16.13
N SER A 345 23.66 11.87 -15.32
CA SER A 345 23.00 11.87 -14.01
C SER A 345 21.49 11.61 -14.11
N ASP A 346 20.87 11.88 -15.27
CA ASP A 346 19.48 11.61 -15.58
C ASP A 346 19.35 10.98 -16.97
N LEU A 347 18.96 9.72 -17.02
CA LEU A 347 18.73 8.98 -18.27
C LEU A 347 17.25 8.99 -18.71
N LYS A 348 16.42 9.84 -18.12
CA LYS A 348 14.99 9.92 -18.47
C LYS A 348 14.81 10.27 -19.95
N GLY A 349 14.09 9.42 -20.67
CA GLY A 349 13.89 9.55 -22.12
C GLY A 349 15.07 9.11 -22.98
N ASN A 350 16.17 8.63 -22.39
CA ASN A 350 17.32 8.13 -23.13
C ASN A 350 17.11 6.66 -23.53
N MET A 351 17.51 6.29 -24.76
CA MET A 351 17.40 4.92 -25.24
C MET A 351 18.27 3.94 -24.46
N LEU A 352 19.35 4.41 -23.81
CA LEU A 352 20.23 3.57 -22.98
C LEU A 352 19.51 2.99 -21.74
N SER A 353 18.48 3.67 -21.25
CA SER A 353 17.66 3.20 -20.11
C SER A 353 16.40 2.43 -20.53
N GLN A 354 16.20 2.24 -21.83
CA GLN A 354 14.98 1.59 -22.35
C GLN A 354 14.80 0.18 -21.78
N GLY A 355 13.63 -0.06 -21.24
CA GLY A 355 13.26 -1.34 -20.63
C GLY A 355 13.69 -1.51 -19.18
N THR A 356 14.20 -0.46 -18.52
CA THR A 356 14.25 -0.41 -17.06
C THR A 356 12.83 -0.15 -16.50
N THR A 357 12.55 -0.64 -15.30
CA THR A 357 11.23 -0.51 -14.69
C THR A 357 10.97 0.95 -14.30
N PRO A 358 9.90 1.62 -14.81
CA PRO A 358 9.61 3.01 -14.50
C PRO A 358 8.89 3.13 -13.14
N ARG A 359 9.54 2.68 -12.07
CA ARG A 359 9.02 2.71 -10.69
C ARG A 359 9.90 3.60 -9.82
N ARG A 360 9.37 4.11 -8.72
CA ARG A 360 10.18 4.80 -7.73
C ARG A 360 11.13 3.82 -7.05
N LEU A 361 12.25 4.32 -6.56
CA LEU A 361 13.19 3.51 -5.77
C LEU A 361 12.50 2.92 -4.55
N THR A 362 11.69 3.71 -3.86
CA THR A 362 10.93 3.27 -2.68
C THR A 362 9.95 2.14 -2.98
N ASP A 363 9.30 2.13 -4.15
CA ASP A 363 8.38 1.06 -4.54
C ASP A 363 9.12 -0.27 -4.76
N LEU A 364 10.26 -0.21 -5.45
CA LEU A 364 11.10 -1.39 -5.72
C LEU A 364 11.72 -1.95 -4.43
N ILE A 365 12.26 -1.07 -3.60
CA ILE A 365 12.89 -1.45 -2.33
C ILE A 365 11.83 -1.96 -1.35
N GLY A 366 10.68 -1.29 -1.24
CA GLY A 366 9.56 -1.73 -0.42
C GLY A 366 9.06 -3.12 -0.81
N SER A 367 8.92 -3.39 -2.11
CA SER A 367 8.54 -4.72 -2.61
C SER A 367 9.58 -5.79 -2.30
N LEU A 368 10.87 -5.46 -2.47
CA LEU A 368 11.98 -6.36 -2.10
C LEU A 368 11.95 -6.69 -0.59
N CYS A 369 11.65 -5.71 0.24
CA CYS A 369 11.56 -5.88 1.68
C CYS A 369 10.37 -6.76 2.08
N ASP A 370 9.20 -6.53 1.49
CA ASP A 370 7.99 -7.30 1.76
C ASP A 370 8.18 -8.78 1.39
N LEU A 371 8.79 -9.07 0.24
CA LEU A 371 9.11 -10.43 -0.18
C LEU A 371 10.20 -11.11 0.68
N THR A 372 11.06 -10.33 1.33
CA THR A 372 12.14 -10.84 2.18
C THR A 372 11.65 -11.13 3.59
N SER A 373 10.79 -10.27 4.09
CA SER A 373 10.40 -10.21 5.49
C SER A 373 8.97 -9.70 5.61
N GLY A 374 8.51 -9.48 6.82
CA GLY A 374 7.20 -8.96 7.09
C GLY A 374 6.79 -9.15 8.55
N SER A 375 5.51 -8.98 8.83
CA SER A 375 4.91 -9.11 10.17
C SER A 375 4.60 -10.56 10.59
N GLY A 376 5.08 -11.56 9.83
CA GLY A 376 4.86 -12.97 10.11
C GLY A 376 5.75 -13.52 11.24
N ASP A 377 5.71 -14.84 11.42
CA ASP A 377 6.40 -15.59 12.48
C ASP A 377 7.94 -15.61 12.35
N LYS A 378 8.50 -15.07 11.28
CA LYS A 378 9.95 -14.87 11.11
C LYS A 378 10.54 -13.90 12.14
N GLY A 379 9.73 -12.96 12.64
CA GLY A 379 10.15 -11.94 13.61
C GLY A 379 11.13 -10.92 13.05
N THR A 380 11.04 -10.62 11.76
CA THR A 380 11.98 -9.76 11.02
C THR A 380 11.28 -8.53 10.44
N PRO A 381 10.77 -7.61 11.26
CA PRO A 381 10.08 -6.40 10.78
C PRO A 381 11.02 -5.34 10.21
N VAL A 382 12.32 -5.58 10.29
CA VAL A 382 13.37 -4.72 9.74
C VAL A 382 14.11 -5.49 8.67
N VAL A 383 14.42 -4.83 7.56
CA VAL A 383 15.21 -5.39 6.46
C VAL A 383 16.43 -4.51 6.24
N PHE A 384 17.59 -5.15 6.14
CA PHE A 384 18.85 -4.49 5.84
C PHE A 384 19.34 -4.91 4.46
N ILE A 385 19.62 -3.92 3.61
CA ILE A 385 20.00 -4.13 2.21
C ILE A 385 21.34 -3.45 1.96
N GLN A 386 22.29 -4.23 1.44
CA GLN A 386 23.62 -3.76 1.07
C GLN A 386 23.85 -3.85 -0.43
N GLY A 387 24.52 -2.85 -0.99
CA GLY A 387 24.93 -2.85 -2.38
C GLY A 387 23.78 -2.66 -3.38
N TYR A 388 22.63 -2.14 -2.97
CA TYR A 388 21.49 -1.89 -3.87
C TYR A 388 21.85 -0.89 -4.98
N PHE A 389 22.64 0.13 -4.65
CA PHE A 389 23.07 1.17 -5.58
C PHE A 389 24.40 0.86 -6.28
N ASP A 390 25.05 -0.23 -5.91
CA ASP A 390 26.30 -0.63 -6.56
C ASP A 390 26.03 -1.09 -8.00
N ASN A 391 26.96 -0.82 -8.86
CA ASN A 391 26.88 -1.20 -10.27
C ASN A 391 28.17 -1.92 -10.73
N LEU A 392 28.17 -2.42 -11.95
CA LEU A 392 29.27 -3.24 -12.48
C LEU A 392 30.61 -2.48 -12.56
N SER A 393 30.61 -1.14 -12.52
CA SER A 393 31.83 -0.34 -12.58
C SER A 393 32.46 -0.05 -11.22
N ASP A 394 31.81 -0.43 -10.11
CA ASP A 394 32.27 -0.16 -8.75
C ASP A 394 33.28 -1.21 -8.23
N ASP A 395 33.67 -2.18 -9.06
CA ASP A 395 34.63 -3.25 -8.74
C ASP A 395 36.04 -2.98 -9.30
#